data_8cdf7b394a01dc6c656879f2fee9f024
#
_entry.id   8cdf7b394a01dc6c656879f2fee9f024
#
_cell.length_a   1.000
_cell.length_b   1.000
_cell.length_c   1.000
_cell.angle_alpha   90.00
_cell.angle_beta   90.00
_cell.angle_gamma   90.00
#
_symmetry.space_group_name_H-M   'P 1'
#
loop_
_entity.id
_entity.type
_entity.pdbx_description
1 polymer ?
#
loop_
_entity_poly.entity_id
_entity_poly.type
_entity_poly.pdbx_seq_one_letter_code
_entity_poly.pdbx_strand_id
1 'polypeptide(L)'
;MTTKSLRNNRFSVSGSSLLKNLQPEQHIPTIEASGQQESQQHTLASGHKLTIDFAQSIIDVQTPQGAPAVHISLKEEGPVVEVAGARLSLKSPKDIDVSCENFSVQTEKDLYMNANGGVIIESTQELELNCEVDVHIRAKVIWLN
;
A
#
# COMPACT_ATOMS: atom_id res chain seq x y z
N MET A 1 -60.69 -9.44 35.27
CA MET A 1 -61.00 -8.06 35.61
C MET A 1 -59.98 -7.22 34.88
N THR A 2 -60.16 -6.35 33.94
CA THR A 2 -61.29 -5.62 33.41
C THR A 2 -60.86 -5.11 32.04
N THR A 3 -61.62 -5.41 31.04
CA THR A 3 -61.60 -4.83 29.70
C THR A 3 -61.70 -3.30 29.72
N LYS A 4 -61.01 -2.64 28.76
CA LYS A 4 -61.55 -1.44 28.12
C LYS A 4 -61.02 -1.26 26.67
N SER A 5 -61.90 -1.53 25.77
CA SER A 5 -62.01 -1.05 24.40
C SER A 5 -62.24 0.45 24.34
N LEU A 6 -61.83 1.12 23.29
CA LEU A 6 -62.38 2.34 22.67
C LEU A 6 -61.35 2.88 21.64
N ARG A 7 -61.60 3.23 20.48
CA ARG A 7 -62.66 3.54 19.52
C ARG A 7 -62.00 4.07 18.25
N ASN A 8 -62.52 3.63 17.15
CA ASN A 8 -62.33 4.22 15.83
C ASN A 8 -62.52 5.75 15.82
N ASN A 9 -61.69 6.45 15.08
CA ASN A 9 -62.06 7.71 14.49
C ASN A 9 -61.66 7.76 13.03
N ARG A 10 -62.63 7.52 12.16
CA ARG A 10 -62.62 7.85 10.75
C ARG A 10 -62.71 9.36 10.63
N PHE A 11 -61.74 9.97 9.99
CA PHE A 11 -61.95 11.24 9.30
C PHE A 11 -61.77 11.05 7.81
N SER A 12 -62.90 11.08 7.15
CA SER A 12 -63.03 11.28 5.73
C SER A 12 -62.98 12.78 5.45
N VAL A 13 -62.03 13.26 4.67
CA VAL A 13 -62.10 14.56 4.04
C VAL A 13 -61.80 14.37 2.57
N SER A 14 -62.88 14.45 1.79
CA SER A 14 -62.78 14.64 0.36
C SER A 14 -62.36 16.10 0.11
N GLY A 15 -61.33 16.28 -0.70
CA GLY A 15 -60.83 17.52 -1.17
C GLY A 15 -60.06 17.29 -2.46
N SER A 16 -60.76 17.33 -3.55
CA SER A 16 -60.27 17.27 -4.88
C SER A 16 -59.44 18.52 -5.21
N SER A 17 -58.46 18.29 -6.12
CA SER A 17 -57.87 19.32 -6.98
C SER A 17 -56.82 20.20 -6.34
N LEU A 18 -55.56 19.81 -6.51
CA LEU A 18 -54.41 20.68 -6.87
C LEU A 18 -53.06 19.89 -6.80
N LEU A 19 -52.94 18.83 -7.55
CA LEU A 19 -51.65 18.20 -7.80
C LEU A 19 -51.45 17.93 -9.28
N LYS A 20 -51.41 19.00 -10.07
CA LYS A 20 -50.81 19.02 -11.38
C LYS A 20 -49.55 19.87 -11.29
N ASN A 21 -48.40 19.25 -11.47
CA ASN A 21 -47.05 19.75 -11.65
C ASN A 21 -46.07 19.34 -10.52
N LEU A 22 -45.85 18.06 -10.40
CA LEU A 22 -44.56 17.56 -9.91
C LEU A 22 -44.16 16.46 -10.92
N GLN A 23 -43.39 16.85 -11.89
CA GLN A 23 -42.53 15.94 -12.62
C GLN A 23 -41.33 15.66 -11.75
N PRO A 24 -41.08 14.44 -11.30
CA PRO A 24 -39.80 14.01 -10.87
C PRO A 24 -39.18 13.16 -12.00
N GLU A 25 -38.82 13.76 -13.09
CA GLU A 25 -37.73 13.21 -13.89
C GLU A 25 -36.43 13.76 -13.34
N GLN A 26 -36.09 13.37 -12.13
CA GLN A 26 -34.68 13.29 -11.79
C GLN A 26 -34.11 12.10 -12.57
N HIS A 27 -33.59 12.42 -13.72
CA HIS A 27 -32.66 11.63 -14.45
C HIS A 27 -31.47 11.38 -13.52
N ILE A 28 -31.54 10.26 -12.77
CA ILE A 28 -30.37 9.72 -12.08
C ILE A 28 -29.43 9.37 -13.24
N PRO A 29 -28.28 10.02 -13.36
CA PRO A 29 -27.31 9.56 -14.35
C PRO A 29 -26.99 8.13 -13.93
N THR A 30 -27.46 7.18 -14.69
CA THR A 30 -26.91 5.81 -14.68
C THR A 30 -25.46 6.01 -15.00
N ILE A 31 -24.61 5.86 -14.00
CA ILE A 31 -23.18 5.71 -14.21
C ILE A 31 -23.06 4.38 -14.92
N GLU A 32 -23.09 4.45 -16.25
CA GLU A 32 -22.64 3.35 -17.07
C GLU A 32 -21.17 3.15 -16.71
N ALA A 33 -20.90 2.16 -15.88
CA ALA A 33 -19.58 1.61 -15.68
C ALA A 33 -19.16 0.86 -16.94
N SER A 34 -19.00 1.62 -18.03
CA SER A 34 -18.55 1.12 -19.32
C SER A 34 -17.39 1.99 -19.81
N GLY A 35 -16.26 1.63 -19.29
CA GLY A 35 -14.96 2.04 -19.75
C GLY A 35 -13.99 1.21 -18.97
N GLN A 36 -13.65 0.04 -19.46
CA GLN A 36 -12.43 -0.63 -19.05
C GLN A 36 -11.31 0.35 -19.38
N GLN A 37 -10.95 1.15 -18.42
CA GLN A 37 -9.80 2.03 -18.50
C GLN A 37 -8.60 1.11 -18.35
N GLU A 38 -8.17 0.54 -19.49
CA GLU A 38 -7.13 -0.48 -19.54
C GLU A 38 -5.81 0.03 -18.99
N SER A 39 -5.46 1.27 -19.26
CA SER A 39 -4.27 1.90 -18.67
C SER A 39 -4.34 3.44 -18.73
N GLN A 40 -3.69 4.09 -17.80
CA GLN A 40 -3.46 5.53 -17.76
C GLN A 40 -1.97 5.83 -17.75
N GLN A 41 -1.53 6.79 -18.55
CA GLN A 41 -0.15 7.23 -18.58
C GLN A 41 -0.04 8.74 -18.36
N HIS A 42 0.88 9.13 -17.48
CA HIS A 42 1.18 10.52 -17.17
C HIS A 42 2.68 10.77 -17.23
N THR A 43 3.06 11.90 -17.81
CA THR A 43 4.46 12.36 -17.78
C THR A 43 4.61 13.40 -16.68
N LEU A 44 5.49 13.15 -15.74
CA LEU A 44 5.81 14.06 -14.64
C LEU A 44 6.70 15.22 -15.15
N ALA A 45 6.73 16.33 -14.40
CA ALA A 45 7.59 17.48 -14.72
C ALA A 45 9.08 17.13 -14.81
N SER A 46 9.50 16.07 -14.11
CA SER A 46 10.86 15.51 -14.15
C SER A 46 11.16 14.67 -15.41
N GLY A 47 10.18 14.50 -16.29
CA GLY A 47 10.28 13.66 -17.49
C GLY A 47 10.03 12.17 -17.23
N HIS A 48 9.82 11.75 -15.98
CA HIS A 48 9.44 10.37 -15.67
C HIS A 48 8.03 10.08 -16.16
N LYS A 49 7.79 8.83 -16.56
CA LYS A 49 6.48 8.35 -17.00
C LYS A 49 5.87 7.49 -15.92
N LEU A 50 4.67 7.86 -15.48
CA LEU A 50 3.84 7.06 -14.60
C LEU A 50 2.79 6.35 -15.44
N THR A 51 2.72 5.03 -15.35
CA THR A 51 1.70 4.19 -15.98
C THR A 51 0.92 3.45 -14.91
N ILE A 52 -0.40 3.49 -14.99
CA ILE A 52 -1.29 2.71 -14.13
C ILE A 52 -2.09 1.80 -15.06
N ASP A 53 -1.88 0.50 -14.92
CA ASP A 53 -2.61 -0.54 -15.65
C ASP A 53 -3.63 -1.18 -14.70
N PHE A 54 -4.89 -0.86 -14.91
CA PHE A 54 -5.98 -1.36 -14.06
C PHE A 54 -6.29 -2.83 -14.34
N ALA A 55 -6.11 -3.28 -15.57
CA ALA A 55 -6.39 -4.67 -15.95
C ALA A 55 -5.37 -5.64 -15.36
N GLN A 56 -4.11 -5.22 -15.30
CA GLN A 56 -3.02 -6.02 -14.72
C GLN A 56 -2.73 -5.68 -13.25
N SER A 57 -3.39 -4.66 -12.69
CA SER A 57 -3.14 -4.16 -11.33
C SER A 57 -1.68 -3.76 -11.12
N ILE A 58 -1.12 -3.01 -12.07
CA ILE A 58 0.28 -2.60 -12.10
C ILE A 58 0.37 -1.07 -12.04
N ILE A 59 1.38 -0.58 -11.30
CA ILE A 59 1.82 0.82 -11.30
C ILE A 59 3.31 0.83 -11.64
N ASP A 60 3.65 1.50 -12.73
CA ASP A 60 5.02 1.64 -13.20
C ASP A 60 5.45 3.10 -13.21
N VAL A 61 6.67 3.35 -12.74
CA VAL A 61 7.38 4.61 -12.95
C VAL A 61 8.64 4.32 -13.74
N GLN A 62 8.80 4.98 -14.88
CA GLN A 62 9.97 4.86 -15.73
C GLN A 62 10.76 6.16 -15.75
N THR A 63 12.06 6.06 -15.87
CA THR A 63 12.93 7.21 -16.11
C THR A 63 12.64 7.84 -17.48
N PRO A 64 13.10 9.08 -17.75
CA PRO A 64 12.97 9.69 -19.08
C PRO A 64 13.60 8.86 -20.21
N GLN A 65 14.57 8.01 -19.90
CA GLN A 65 15.24 7.09 -20.82
C GLN A 65 14.51 5.75 -20.98
N GLY A 66 13.38 5.56 -20.29
CA GLY A 66 12.56 4.33 -20.36
C GLY A 66 13.00 3.19 -19.43
N ALA A 67 14.01 3.39 -18.59
CA ALA A 67 14.40 2.39 -17.61
C ALA A 67 13.37 2.35 -16.44
N PRO A 68 13.07 1.16 -15.87
CA PRO A 68 12.19 1.06 -14.71
C PRO A 68 12.82 1.78 -13.50
N ALA A 69 12.03 2.54 -12.76
CA ALA A 69 12.43 3.19 -11.53
C ALA A 69 11.66 2.65 -10.31
N VAL A 70 10.35 2.46 -10.46
CA VAL A 70 9.48 1.83 -9.46
C VAL A 70 8.47 0.95 -10.19
N HIS A 71 8.33 -0.27 -9.74
CA HIS A 71 7.30 -1.20 -10.20
C HIS A 71 6.51 -1.72 -9.01
N ILE A 72 5.20 -1.61 -9.06
CA ILE A 72 4.29 -2.14 -8.05
C ILE A 72 3.30 -3.03 -8.76
N SER A 73 3.25 -4.31 -8.41
CA SER A 73 2.23 -5.24 -8.88
C SER A 73 1.41 -5.77 -7.72
N LEU A 74 0.09 -5.70 -7.84
CA LEU A 74 -0.86 -6.19 -6.84
C LEU A 74 -1.26 -7.61 -7.21
N LYS A 75 -0.73 -8.59 -6.48
CA LYS A 75 -1.01 -10.02 -6.67
C LYS A 75 -1.94 -10.54 -5.58
N GLU A 76 -2.50 -11.73 -5.76
CA GLU A 76 -3.33 -12.39 -4.75
C GLU A 76 -2.59 -12.60 -3.42
N GLU A 77 -1.29 -12.87 -3.49
CA GLU A 77 -0.40 -13.07 -2.33
C GLU A 77 0.00 -11.76 -1.63
N GLY A 78 -0.31 -10.62 -2.23
CA GLY A 78 0.03 -9.29 -1.74
C GLY A 78 0.80 -8.44 -2.75
N PRO A 79 1.08 -7.18 -2.41
CA PRO A 79 1.81 -6.28 -3.30
C PRO A 79 3.30 -6.65 -3.39
N VAL A 80 3.82 -6.69 -4.61
CA VAL A 80 5.26 -6.74 -4.88
C VAL A 80 5.72 -5.34 -5.26
N VAL A 81 6.73 -4.82 -4.58
CA VAL A 81 7.29 -3.49 -4.83
C VAL A 81 8.77 -3.64 -5.18
N GLU A 82 9.12 -3.22 -6.38
CA GLU A 82 10.50 -3.18 -6.86
C GLU A 82 10.94 -1.74 -7.06
N VAL A 83 12.09 -1.39 -6.53
CA VAL A 83 12.70 -0.06 -6.71
C VAL A 83 14.06 -0.23 -7.35
N ALA A 84 14.21 0.25 -8.57
CA ALA A 84 15.45 0.23 -9.32
C ALA A 84 15.95 1.66 -9.52
N GLY A 85 17.06 2.03 -8.92
CA GLY A 85 17.58 3.38 -9.01
C GLY A 85 19.03 3.45 -8.54
N ALA A 86 19.68 4.56 -8.84
CA ALA A 86 21.06 4.79 -8.43
C ALA A 86 21.23 4.89 -6.91
N ARG A 87 20.17 5.20 -6.20
CA ARG A 87 20.21 5.32 -4.73
C ARG A 87 18.82 5.14 -4.14
N LEU A 88 18.71 4.25 -3.15
CA LEU A 88 17.58 4.17 -2.24
C LEU A 88 18.02 4.71 -0.87
N SER A 89 17.26 5.65 -0.28
CA SER A 89 17.53 6.18 1.04
C SER A 89 16.25 6.09 1.89
N LEU A 90 16.26 5.23 2.91
CA LEU A 90 15.20 5.11 3.90
C LEU A 90 15.60 5.90 5.15
N LYS A 91 14.80 6.86 5.55
CA LYS A 91 15.04 7.70 6.74
C LYS A 91 13.77 7.80 7.55
N SER A 92 13.89 7.51 8.83
CA SER A 92 12.83 7.74 9.81
C SER A 92 13.41 8.50 11.02
N PRO A 93 12.70 9.45 11.60
CA PRO A 93 13.14 10.11 12.82
C PRO A 93 13.02 9.23 14.06
N LYS A 94 12.36 8.08 13.96
CA LYS A 94 12.17 7.13 15.04
C LYS A 94 12.64 5.75 14.64
N ASP A 95 11.77 4.96 14.00
CA ASP A 95 11.97 3.54 13.81
C ASP A 95 11.81 3.15 12.34
N ILE A 96 12.51 2.13 11.92
CA ILE A 96 12.30 1.38 10.68
C ILE A 96 12.21 -0.08 11.08
N ASP A 97 11.00 -0.66 10.99
CA ASP A 97 10.75 -2.06 11.29
C ASP A 97 10.64 -2.87 10.01
N VAL A 98 11.33 -4.01 9.98
CA VAL A 98 11.24 -4.97 8.88
C VAL A 98 10.85 -6.32 9.48
N SER A 99 9.68 -6.83 9.08
CA SER A 99 9.18 -8.14 9.50
C SER A 99 8.88 -8.98 8.25
N CYS A 100 9.56 -10.11 8.10
CA CYS A 100 9.45 -10.98 6.94
C CYS A 100 9.89 -12.40 7.27
N GLU A 101 9.54 -13.36 6.45
CA GLU A 101 10.03 -14.73 6.56
C GLU A 101 11.52 -14.82 6.20
N ASN A 102 11.93 -14.12 5.14
CA ASN A 102 13.30 -14.12 4.65
C ASN A 102 13.77 -12.70 4.38
N PHE A 103 14.89 -12.31 4.94
CA PHE A 103 15.54 -11.05 4.70
C PHE A 103 16.94 -11.29 4.13
N SER A 104 17.21 -10.77 2.93
CA SER A 104 18.49 -10.91 2.27
C SER A 104 19.08 -9.54 1.92
N VAL A 105 20.36 -9.36 2.20
CA VAL A 105 21.13 -8.18 1.80
C VAL A 105 22.34 -8.65 1.03
N GLN A 106 22.47 -8.24 -0.22
CA GLN A 106 23.61 -8.52 -1.05
C GLN A 106 24.25 -7.22 -1.52
N THR A 107 25.54 -7.07 -1.33
CA THR A 107 26.32 -5.91 -1.77
C THR A 107 27.51 -6.34 -2.61
N GLU A 108 27.86 -5.59 -3.64
CA GLU A 108 29.04 -5.85 -4.47
C GLU A 108 30.34 -5.36 -3.82
N LYS A 109 30.25 -4.45 -2.87
CA LYS A 109 31.42 -3.85 -2.22
C LYS A 109 31.32 -3.95 -0.71
N ASP A 110 30.70 -2.97 -0.07
CA ASP A 110 30.73 -2.83 1.38
C ASP A 110 29.34 -2.84 1.97
N LEU A 111 29.19 -3.48 3.12
CA LEU A 111 28.03 -3.36 4.00
C LEU A 111 28.45 -2.70 5.30
N TYR A 112 27.89 -1.54 5.61
CA TYR A 112 28.14 -0.82 6.86
C TYR A 112 26.91 -0.89 7.77
N MET A 113 27.09 -1.39 8.98
CA MET A 113 26.09 -1.37 10.05
C MET A 113 26.68 -0.58 11.21
N ASN A 114 26.10 0.55 11.57
CA ASN A 114 26.59 1.41 12.65
C ASN A 114 25.42 1.80 13.56
N ALA A 115 25.64 1.70 14.87
CA ALA A 115 24.70 2.13 15.90
C ALA A 115 25.45 2.87 17.01
N ASN A 116 24.88 3.99 17.48
CA ASN A 116 25.40 4.69 18.66
C ASN A 116 25.15 3.91 19.97
N GLY A 117 24.15 3.04 19.97
CA GLY A 117 23.83 2.14 21.06
C GLY A 117 24.34 0.72 20.79
N GLY A 118 23.50 -0.27 21.00
CA GLY A 118 23.82 -1.67 20.75
C GLY A 118 23.41 -2.14 19.36
N VAL A 119 24.10 -3.16 18.85
CA VAL A 119 23.66 -4.02 17.77
C VAL A 119 23.44 -5.39 18.34
N ILE A 120 22.24 -5.94 18.20
CA ILE A 120 21.86 -7.27 18.67
C ILE A 120 21.57 -8.13 17.46
N ILE A 121 22.23 -9.29 17.39
CA ILE A 121 21.99 -10.30 16.34
C ILE A 121 21.72 -11.60 17.08
N GLU A 122 20.52 -12.13 16.96
CA GLU A 122 20.10 -13.37 17.63
C GLU A 122 19.63 -14.39 16.59
N SER A 123 19.99 -15.65 16.79
CA SER A 123 19.49 -16.76 16.00
C SER A 123 19.14 -17.90 16.95
N THR A 124 18.03 -18.57 16.71
CA THR A 124 17.61 -19.76 17.49
C THR A 124 18.30 -21.04 17.03
N GLN A 125 18.98 -21.02 15.91
CA GLN A 125 19.67 -22.19 15.35
C GLN A 125 21.16 -21.92 15.21
N GLU A 126 21.57 -21.28 14.15
CA GLU A 126 22.97 -21.07 13.82
C GLU A 126 23.19 -19.63 13.36
N LEU A 127 24.31 -19.05 13.75
CA LEU A 127 24.84 -17.80 13.22
C LEU A 127 26.19 -18.10 12.57
N GLU A 128 26.26 -18.04 11.25
CA GLU A 128 27.48 -18.27 10.51
C GLU A 128 28.10 -16.94 10.05
N LEU A 129 29.40 -16.78 10.33
CA LEU A 129 30.21 -15.69 9.80
C LEU A 129 31.35 -16.30 8.96
N ASN A 130 31.25 -16.22 7.65
CA ASN A 130 32.23 -16.76 6.74
C ASN A 130 33.01 -15.63 6.05
N CYS A 131 34.34 -15.73 6.04
CA CYS A 131 35.22 -14.75 5.44
C CYS A 131 36.43 -15.46 4.85
N GLU A 132 36.82 -15.09 3.64
CA GLU A 132 37.99 -15.69 2.95
C GLU A 132 39.34 -15.22 3.51
N VAL A 133 39.37 -14.05 4.14
CA VAL A 133 40.63 -13.44 4.60
C VAL A 133 40.63 -13.32 6.12
N ASP A 134 40.07 -12.28 6.70
CA ASP A 134 40.15 -12.03 8.14
C ASP A 134 38.84 -11.51 8.71
N VAL A 135 38.50 -11.98 9.92
CA VAL A 135 37.44 -11.40 10.75
C VAL A 135 38.10 -10.64 11.91
N HIS A 136 37.96 -9.32 11.93
CA HIS A 136 38.47 -8.49 13.00
C HIS A 136 37.39 -8.16 14.01
N ILE A 137 37.53 -8.66 15.24
CA ILE A 137 36.66 -8.35 16.37
C ILE A 137 37.45 -7.53 17.40
N ARG A 138 37.01 -6.33 17.69
CA ARG A 138 37.59 -5.44 18.69
C ARG A 138 36.57 -5.11 19.76
N ALA A 139 36.83 -5.51 20.97
CA ALA A 139 35.95 -5.25 22.11
C ALA A 139 36.78 -5.12 23.39
N LYS A 140 36.21 -4.49 24.41
CA LYS A 140 36.80 -4.50 25.78
C LYS A 140 36.71 -5.89 26.41
N VAL A 141 35.64 -6.60 26.12
CA VAL A 141 35.41 -7.98 26.59
C VAL A 141 34.71 -8.75 25.46
N ILE A 142 35.12 -9.98 25.23
CA ILE A 142 34.49 -10.95 24.33
C ILE A 142 34.16 -12.19 25.16
N TRP A 143 32.87 -12.55 25.17
CA TRP A 143 32.42 -13.78 25.80
C TRP A 143 32.14 -14.82 24.72
N LEU A 144 32.76 -15.96 24.80
CA LEU A 144 32.57 -17.12 23.93
C LEU A 144 32.19 -18.30 24.83
N ASN A 145 31.02 -18.89 24.56
CA ASN A 145 30.49 -20.04 25.33
C ASN A 145 30.69 -21.32 24.53
#